data_a5e44e451be77d5ab425a352a9ab541d
#
_entry.id   a5e44e451be77d5ab425a352a9ab541d
#
_cell.length_a   1.000
_cell.length_b   1.000
_cell.length_c   1.000
_cell.angle_alpha   90.00
_cell.angle_beta   90.00
_cell.angle_gamma   90.00
#
_symmetry.space_group_name_H-M   'P 1'
#
loop_
_entity.id
_entity.type
_entity.pdbx_description
1 polymer ?
#
loop_
_entity_poly.entity_id
_entity_poly.type
_entity_poly.pdbx_seq_one_letter_code
_entity_poly.pdbx_strand_id
1 'polypeptide(L)'
;MKEDIRVVVFDVYGVMVDRRGDLHDGILDIIKGLRKKRIRIILCSNSSRKMLEIWDSKYDFLKYFDEVVLAETVKAGKPEPEIFHEIIDLNPGISSHNILFIDDKDENILGSEAEGLIGLKFKDISKLKVSLKKLEVL
;
A
#
# COMPACT_ATOMS: atom_id res chain seq x y z
N MET A 1 4.01 -11.20 -20.07
CA MET A 1 4.71 -11.73 -18.89
C MET A 1 4.10 -11.15 -17.63
N LYS A 2 3.84 -11.98 -16.64
CA LYS A 2 3.30 -11.50 -15.37
C LYS A 2 4.40 -10.95 -14.49
N GLU A 3 4.08 -9.89 -13.76
CA GLU A 3 5.02 -9.31 -12.81
C GLU A 3 5.17 -10.26 -11.61
N ASP A 4 6.40 -10.36 -11.10
CA ASP A 4 6.70 -11.12 -9.89
C ASP A 4 6.60 -10.19 -8.69
N ILE A 5 5.39 -9.96 -8.22
CA ILE A 5 5.14 -9.06 -7.09
C ILE A 5 5.65 -9.69 -5.79
N ARG A 6 6.51 -8.99 -5.09
CA ARG A 6 7.13 -9.43 -3.84
C ARG A 6 6.78 -8.53 -2.66
N VAL A 7 6.36 -7.30 -2.96
CA VAL A 7 6.00 -6.29 -1.97
C VAL A 7 4.69 -5.65 -2.42
N VAL A 8 3.75 -5.46 -1.51
CA VAL A 8 2.51 -4.73 -1.77
C VAL A 8 2.44 -3.56 -0.79
N VAL A 9 2.25 -2.36 -1.32
CA VAL A 9 2.17 -1.12 -0.55
C VAL A 9 0.73 -0.63 -0.57
N PHE A 10 0.18 -0.36 0.61
CA PHE A 10 -1.20 0.12 0.79
C PHE A 10 -1.22 1.55 1.28
N ASP A 11 -2.05 2.38 0.64
CA ASP A 11 -2.48 3.65 1.20
C ASP A 11 -3.45 3.39 2.36
N VAL A 12 -3.62 4.35 3.25
CA VAL A 12 -4.57 4.23 4.38
C VAL A 12 -5.91 4.86 4.04
N TYR A 13 -5.96 6.19 4.00
CA TYR A 13 -7.20 6.91 3.76
C TYR A 13 -7.63 6.74 2.31
N GLY A 14 -8.80 6.15 2.10
CA GLY A 14 -9.33 5.82 0.79
C GLY A 14 -9.10 4.37 0.36
N VAL A 15 -8.21 3.63 1.02
CA VAL A 15 -7.91 2.22 0.71
C VAL A 15 -8.18 1.32 1.91
N MET A 16 -7.44 1.50 3.00
CA MET A 16 -7.70 0.77 4.25
C MET A 16 -8.99 1.23 4.89
N VAL A 17 -9.16 2.54 4.99
CA VAL A 17 -10.37 3.17 5.52
C VAL A 17 -11.02 4.01 4.43
N ASP A 18 -12.35 4.12 4.48
CA ASP A 18 -13.10 4.96 3.58
C ASP A 18 -13.03 6.44 3.99
N ARG A 19 -13.71 7.31 3.24
CA ARG A 19 -13.66 8.75 3.49
C ARG A 19 -14.35 9.17 4.79
N ARG A 20 -15.10 8.27 5.43
CA ARG A 20 -15.70 8.49 6.74
C ARG A 20 -14.82 7.99 7.87
N GLY A 21 -13.68 7.35 7.54
CA GLY A 21 -12.78 6.77 8.52
C GLY A 21 -13.15 5.36 8.96
N ASP A 22 -14.08 4.71 8.25
CA ASP A 22 -14.47 3.34 8.54
C ASP A 22 -13.60 2.36 7.74
N LEU A 23 -13.17 1.29 8.39
CA LEU A 23 -12.38 0.25 7.73
C LEU A 23 -13.17 -0.35 6.58
N HIS A 24 -12.55 -0.46 5.40
CA HIS A 24 -13.19 -1.14 4.28
C HIS A 24 -13.39 -2.61 4.62
N ASP A 25 -14.63 -3.09 4.45
CA ASP A 25 -14.97 -4.49 4.71
C ASP A 25 -14.20 -5.40 3.76
N GLY A 26 -13.52 -6.40 4.31
CA GLY A 26 -12.73 -7.36 3.54
C GLY A 26 -11.27 -7.00 3.33
N ILE A 27 -10.84 -5.77 3.66
CA ILE A 27 -9.44 -5.37 3.43
C ILE A 27 -8.46 -6.18 4.30
N LEU A 28 -8.82 -6.47 5.53
CA LEU A 28 -7.94 -7.24 6.41
C LEU A 28 -7.79 -8.70 5.95
N ASP A 29 -8.83 -9.28 5.36
CA ASP A 29 -8.76 -10.62 4.80
C ASP A 29 -7.80 -10.67 3.61
N ILE A 30 -7.79 -9.63 2.78
CA ILE A 30 -6.84 -9.49 1.68
C ILE A 30 -5.42 -9.45 2.22
N ILE A 31 -5.17 -8.61 3.22
CA ILE A 31 -3.85 -8.46 3.82
C ILE A 31 -3.36 -9.79 4.41
N LYS A 32 -4.24 -10.48 5.15
CA LYS A 32 -3.91 -11.79 5.72
C LYS A 32 -3.59 -12.82 4.63
N GLY A 33 -4.32 -12.78 3.51
CA GLY A 33 -4.05 -13.66 2.37
C GLY A 33 -2.69 -13.41 1.74
N LEU A 34 -2.32 -12.13 1.58
CA LEU A 34 -1.01 -11.76 1.07
C LEU A 34 0.10 -12.24 2.00
N ARG A 35 -0.08 -12.09 3.31
CA ARG A 35 0.90 -12.55 4.30
C ARG A 35 1.10 -14.07 4.24
N LYS A 36 0.04 -14.82 4.04
CA LYS A 36 0.13 -16.29 3.88
C LYS A 36 1.01 -16.67 2.68
N LYS A 37 1.03 -15.84 1.65
CA LYS A 37 1.86 -16.04 0.47
C LYS A 37 3.25 -15.42 0.61
N ARG A 38 3.60 -14.99 1.82
CA ARG A 38 4.91 -14.41 2.15
C ARG A 38 5.23 -13.14 1.36
N ILE A 39 4.19 -12.39 1.01
CA ILE A 39 4.33 -11.07 0.42
C ILE A 39 4.66 -10.09 1.55
N ARG A 40 5.66 -9.25 1.33
CA ARG A 40 6.01 -8.19 2.27
C ARG A 40 4.98 -7.07 2.11
N ILE A 41 4.48 -6.53 3.21
CA ILE A 41 3.37 -5.56 3.21
C ILE A 41 3.81 -4.27 3.89
N ILE A 42 3.66 -3.16 3.16
CA ILE A 42 4.06 -1.83 3.62
C ILE A 42 2.85 -0.90 3.59
N LEU A 43 2.74 -0.06 4.62
CA LEU A 43 1.76 1.00 4.67
C LEU A 43 2.44 2.30 4.26
N CYS A 44 1.82 3.08 3.36
CA CYS A 44 2.35 4.36 2.92
C CYS A 44 1.26 5.43 2.98
N SER A 45 1.43 6.43 3.83
CA SER A 45 0.38 7.40 4.11
C SER A 45 0.89 8.84 4.15
N ASN A 46 0.06 9.75 3.59
CA ASN A 46 0.24 11.19 3.77
C ASN A 46 -0.39 11.66 5.09
N SER A 47 -1.15 10.82 5.77
CA SER A 47 -1.73 11.13 7.06
C SER A 47 -0.65 11.17 8.15
N SER A 48 -0.92 11.90 9.24
CA SER A 48 0.01 11.97 10.36
C SER A 48 0.07 10.65 11.13
N ARG A 49 1.16 10.44 11.86
CA ARG A 49 1.28 9.29 12.77
C ARG A 49 0.15 9.28 13.80
N LYS A 50 -0.22 10.46 14.29
CA LYS A 50 -1.31 10.59 15.26
C LYS A 50 -2.62 10.07 14.68
N MET A 51 -2.94 10.43 13.44
CA MET A 51 -4.16 9.96 12.78
C MET A 51 -4.11 8.44 12.53
N LEU A 52 -2.96 7.95 12.11
CA LEU A 52 -2.74 6.52 11.91
C LEU A 52 -2.97 5.74 13.22
N GLU A 53 -2.46 6.24 14.32
CA GLU A 53 -2.65 5.62 15.64
C GLU A 53 -4.11 5.61 16.07
N ILE A 54 -4.87 6.66 15.74
CA ILE A 54 -6.32 6.71 16.01
C ILE A 54 -7.04 5.60 15.25
N TRP A 55 -6.76 5.43 13.96
CA TRP A 55 -7.36 4.35 13.18
C TRP A 55 -6.94 2.98 13.70
N ASP A 56 -5.66 2.82 14.04
CA ASP A 56 -5.15 1.55 14.55
C ASP A 56 -5.77 1.19 15.89
N SER A 57 -6.02 2.16 16.76
CA SER A 57 -6.68 1.91 18.05
C SER A 57 -8.11 1.38 17.88
N LYS A 58 -8.75 1.72 16.76
CA LYS A 58 -10.11 1.24 16.45
C LYS A 58 -10.10 -0.13 15.76
N TYR A 59 -9.15 -0.35 14.85
CA TYR A 59 -9.22 -1.49 13.92
C TYR A 59 -8.09 -2.49 14.06
N ASP A 60 -7.05 -2.17 14.82
CA ASP A 60 -5.94 -3.08 15.14
C ASP A 60 -5.31 -3.71 13.89
N PHE A 61 -4.83 -2.87 12.98
CA PHE A 61 -4.34 -3.35 11.69
C PHE A 61 -2.82 -3.20 11.49
N LEU A 62 -2.14 -2.30 12.25
CA LEU A 62 -0.71 -2.06 12.05
C LEU A 62 0.14 -3.32 12.24
N LYS A 63 -0.31 -4.23 13.08
CA LYS A 63 0.40 -5.48 13.35
C LYS A 63 0.61 -6.36 12.12
N TYR A 64 -0.16 -6.13 11.06
CA TYR A 64 -0.03 -6.91 9.82
C TYR A 64 0.98 -6.34 8.84
N PHE A 65 1.52 -5.16 9.11
CA PHE A 65 2.43 -4.46 8.20
C PHE A 65 3.88 -4.65 8.64
N ASP A 66 4.76 -4.90 7.66
CA ASP A 66 6.19 -5.07 7.90
C ASP A 66 6.89 -3.72 8.07
N GLU A 67 6.42 -2.68 7.38
CA GLU A 67 6.96 -1.33 7.45
C GLU A 67 5.84 -0.30 7.33
N VAL A 68 6.06 0.89 7.88
CA VAL A 68 5.17 2.04 7.77
C VAL A 68 5.97 3.22 7.25
N VAL A 69 5.54 3.80 6.13
CA VAL A 69 6.17 4.97 5.52
C VAL A 69 5.20 6.13 5.62
N LEU A 70 5.61 7.19 6.31
CA LEU A 70 4.78 8.38 6.52
C LEU A 70 5.44 9.61 5.91
N ALA A 71 4.61 10.46 5.27
CA ALA A 71 5.06 11.72 4.69
C ALA A 71 5.77 12.60 5.73
N GLU A 72 5.26 12.67 6.96
CA GLU A 72 5.87 13.49 7.99
C GLU A 72 7.27 13.03 8.40
N THR A 73 7.56 11.74 8.30
CA THR A 73 8.88 11.19 8.60
C THR A 73 9.84 11.38 7.43
N VAL A 74 9.38 11.13 6.21
CA VAL A 74 10.17 11.29 4.98
C VAL A 74 10.37 12.77 4.64
N LYS A 75 9.46 13.64 5.09
CA LYS A 75 9.38 15.07 4.80
C LYS A 75 9.04 15.32 3.32
N ALA A 76 8.33 14.41 2.71
CA ALA A 76 7.77 14.53 1.38
C ALA A 76 6.61 13.55 1.28
N GLY A 77 5.51 13.97 0.70
CA GLY A 77 4.31 13.15 0.55
C GLY A 77 4.09 12.66 -0.87
N LYS A 78 3.18 11.70 -1.02
CA LYS A 78 2.75 11.26 -2.34
C LYS A 78 2.11 12.45 -3.06
N PRO A 79 2.36 12.68 -4.34
CA PRO A 79 3.10 11.83 -5.28
C PRO A 79 4.58 12.20 -5.48
N GLU A 80 5.20 12.90 -4.54
CA GLU A 80 6.60 13.31 -4.68
C GLU A 80 7.54 12.09 -4.73
N PRO A 81 8.61 12.11 -5.55
CA PRO A 81 9.45 10.93 -5.74
C PRO A 81 10.15 10.44 -4.47
N GLU A 82 10.44 11.31 -3.53
CA GLU A 82 11.18 10.96 -2.32
C GLU A 82 10.48 9.87 -1.50
N ILE A 83 9.15 9.88 -1.43
CA ILE A 83 8.41 8.89 -0.65
C ILE A 83 8.49 7.50 -1.33
N PHE A 84 8.51 7.46 -2.65
CA PHE A 84 8.66 6.20 -3.38
C PHE A 84 10.09 5.68 -3.29
N HIS A 85 11.09 6.57 -3.26
CA HIS A 85 12.48 6.20 -3.03
C HIS A 85 12.66 5.55 -1.66
N GLU A 86 11.99 6.06 -0.64
CA GLU A 86 12.02 5.46 0.70
C GLU A 86 11.47 4.02 0.67
N ILE A 87 10.37 3.82 -0.05
CA ILE A 87 9.79 2.46 -0.21
C ILE A 87 10.80 1.53 -0.86
N ILE A 88 11.45 1.99 -1.94
CA ILE A 88 12.44 1.18 -2.67
C ILE A 88 13.62 0.86 -1.75
N ASP A 89 14.12 1.85 -1.01
CA ASP A 89 15.28 1.68 -0.12
C ASP A 89 15.01 0.73 1.04
N LEU A 90 13.76 0.62 1.49
CA LEU A 90 13.36 -0.33 2.54
C LEU A 90 13.34 -1.78 2.06
N ASN A 91 13.51 -2.02 0.76
CA ASN A 91 13.43 -3.34 0.17
C ASN A 91 14.69 -3.64 -0.66
N PRO A 92 15.88 -3.69 0.01
CA PRO A 92 17.12 -3.94 -0.71
C PRO A 92 17.09 -5.29 -1.41
N GLY A 93 17.61 -5.33 -2.65
CA GLY A 93 17.63 -6.55 -3.45
C GLY A 93 16.32 -6.85 -4.17
N ILE A 94 15.29 -6.02 -3.98
CA ILE A 94 14.00 -6.17 -4.68
C ILE A 94 13.89 -5.03 -5.69
N SER A 95 13.62 -5.38 -6.96
CA SER A 95 13.44 -4.39 -8.01
C SER A 95 12.14 -3.60 -7.78
N SER A 96 12.16 -2.32 -8.16
CA SER A 96 10.93 -1.49 -8.13
C SER A 96 9.78 -2.14 -8.90
N HIS A 97 10.09 -2.89 -9.98
CA HIS A 97 9.08 -3.60 -10.78
C HIS A 97 8.43 -4.78 -10.05
N ASN A 98 8.94 -5.15 -8.90
CA ASN A 98 8.37 -6.21 -8.07
C ASN A 98 7.58 -5.65 -6.87
N ILE A 99 7.35 -4.33 -6.86
CA ILE A 99 6.61 -3.62 -5.81
C ILE A 99 5.30 -3.11 -6.39
N LEU A 100 4.19 -3.56 -5.83
CA LEU A 100 2.85 -3.12 -6.21
C LEU A 100 2.41 -2.00 -5.26
N PHE A 101 2.00 -0.88 -5.82
CA PHE A 101 1.55 0.29 -5.08
C PHE A 101 0.04 0.49 -5.28
N ILE A 102 -0.73 0.42 -4.20
CA ILE A 102 -2.20 0.54 -4.22
C ILE A 102 -2.62 1.86 -3.59
N ASP A 103 -3.33 2.68 -4.36
CA ASP A 103 -3.79 3.99 -3.91
C ASP A 103 -5.10 4.32 -4.66
N ASP A 104 -5.92 5.21 -4.11
CA ASP A 104 -7.18 5.62 -4.73
C ASP A 104 -7.05 6.88 -5.60
N LYS A 105 -5.90 7.56 -5.57
CA LYS A 105 -5.67 8.79 -6.33
C LYS A 105 -4.81 8.56 -7.55
N ASP A 106 -5.28 9.01 -8.72
CA ASP A 106 -4.56 8.87 -9.99
C ASP A 106 -3.16 9.49 -9.93
N GLU A 107 -3.02 10.66 -9.32
CA GLU A 107 -1.73 11.34 -9.22
C GLU A 107 -0.69 10.53 -8.44
N ASN A 108 -1.14 9.80 -7.40
CA ASN A 108 -0.25 8.95 -6.63
C ASN A 108 0.16 7.70 -7.41
N ILE A 109 -0.76 7.14 -8.17
CA ILE A 109 -0.46 6.00 -9.06
C ILE A 109 0.56 6.42 -10.11
N LEU A 110 0.35 7.56 -10.77
CA LEU A 110 1.29 8.07 -11.76
C LEU A 110 2.67 8.35 -11.16
N GLY A 111 2.69 8.91 -9.94
CA GLY A 111 3.95 9.17 -9.23
C GLY A 111 4.71 7.89 -8.94
N SER A 112 4.02 6.83 -8.52
CA SER A 112 4.64 5.55 -8.26
C SER A 112 5.22 4.91 -9.52
N GLU A 113 4.46 4.98 -10.61
CA GLU A 113 4.88 4.43 -11.90
C GLU A 113 6.10 5.17 -12.47
N ALA A 114 6.19 6.48 -12.25
CA ALA A 114 7.34 7.27 -12.66
C ALA A 114 8.63 6.81 -11.98
N GLU A 115 8.53 6.20 -10.79
CA GLU A 115 9.68 5.66 -10.05
C GLU A 115 9.86 4.15 -10.25
N GLY A 116 9.11 3.57 -11.18
CA GLY A 116 9.28 2.16 -11.57
C GLY A 116 8.42 1.15 -10.81
N LEU A 117 7.58 1.59 -9.88
CA LEU A 117 6.65 0.70 -9.19
C LEU A 117 5.49 0.32 -10.12
N ILE A 118 4.80 -0.75 -9.79
CA ILE A 118 3.57 -1.15 -10.48
C ILE A 118 2.40 -0.47 -9.76
N GLY A 119 1.71 0.44 -10.44
CA GLY A 119 0.59 1.15 -9.85
C GLY A 119 -0.73 0.41 -10.03
N LEU A 120 -1.51 0.31 -8.98
CA LEU A 120 -2.85 -0.29 -9.03
C LEU A 120 -3.83 0.64 -8.34
N LYS A 121 -4.73 1.22 -9.13
CA LYS A 121 -5.74 2.11 -8.57
C LYS A 121 -6.80 1.34 -7.81
N PHE A 122 -7.02 1.72 -6.57
CA PHE A 122 -8.08 1.16 -5.75
C PHE A 122 -9.43 1.78 -6.11
N LYS A 123 -10.42 0.94 -6.35
CA LYS A 123 -11.81 1.37 -6.58
C LYS A 123 -12.74 0.79 -5.53
N ASP A 124 -12.69 -0.52 -5.35
CA ASP A 124 -13.43 -1.23 -4.32
C ASP A 124 -12.75 -2.57 -4.02
N ILE A 125 -13.19 -3.23 -2.96
CA ILE A 125 -12.59 -4.49 -2.49
C ILE A 125 -12.73 -5.61 -3.53
N SER A 126 -13.90 -5.71 -4.18
CA SER A 126 -14.13 -6.77 -5.17
C SER A 126 -13.16 -6.66 -6.34
N LYS A 127 -12.97 -5.45 -6.85
CA LYS A 127 -12.05 -5.19 -7.96
C LYS A 127 -10.60 -5.41 -7.53
N LEU A 128 -10.25 -5.04 -6.30
CA LEU A 128 -8.92 -5.27 -5.76
C LEU A 128 -8.61 -6.78 -5.73
N LYS A 129 -9.54 -7.58 -5.22
CA LYS A 129 -9.36 -9.03 -5.19
C LYS A 129 -9.12 -9.61 -6.58
N VAL A 130 -9.90 -9.18 -7.57
CA VAL A 130 -9.75 -9.63 -8.96
C VAL A 130 -8.35 -9.30 -9.48
N SER A 131 -7.90 -8.05 -9.27
CA SER A 131 -6.59 -7.62 -9.72
C SER A 131 -5.46 -8.40 -9.05
N LEU A 132 -5.55 -8.62 -7.75
CA LEU A 132 -4.51 -9.35 -7.00
C LEU A 132 -4.45 -10.81 -7.42
N LYS A 133 -5.59 -11.43 -7.74
CA LYS A 133 -5.62 -12.79 -8.25
C LYS A 133 -4.99 -12.88 -9.65
N LYS A 134 -5.24 -11.90 -10.51
CA LYS A 134 -4.62 -11.84 -11.83
C LYS A 134 -3.10 -11.69 -11.73
N LEU A 135 -2.62 -10.97 -10.73
CA LEU A 135 -1.19 -10.81 -10.46
C LEU A 135 -0.60 -12.01 -9.71
N GLU A 136 -1.41 -12.98 -9.37
CA GLU A 136 -1.02 -14.22 -8.68
C GLU A 136 -0.41 -13.99 -7.29
N VAL A 137 -0.82 -12.92 -6.61
CA VAL A 137 -0.40 -12.64 -5.22
C VAL A 137 -1.48 -13.02 -4.22
N LEU A 138 -2.65 -13.35 -4.71
CA LEU A 138 -3.77 -13.73 -3.85
C LEU A 138 -4.49 -14.96 -4.42
#